data_aefff7d0d22d659371d0382431c5db9c
#
_entry.id   aefff7d0d22d659371d0382431c5db9c
#
_cell.length_a   1.000
_cell.length_b   1.000
_cell.length_c   1.000
_cell.angle_alpha   90.00
_cell.angle_beta   90.00
_cell.angle_gamma   90.00
#
_symmetry.space_group_name_H-M   'P 1'
#
loop_
_entity.id
_entity.type
_entity.pdbx_description
1 polymer ?
#
loop_
_entity_poly.entity_id
_entity_poly.type
_entity_poly.pdbx_seq_one_letter_code
_entity_poly.pdbx_strand_id
1 'polypeptide(L)'
;VGTLYGSQTYLRSDHGESGFDYEMAAKFAQYLDVPLEMVPYNNRQQLFEALRQNEIDIVAAAITTTNNRREQFLLGPTLYEVNQVLVYKSGNLKPRDFNKLQGDISVISESAAVDTLSKLKQSNPNLTWQQVSDSDNEELFSMVAAGDILYTIADSNSLLINQRYLPELRAGIVFDEKTQVVWLLPPLNSDYLLSSLLSFWHIQKRNGTLEHLNEKYFGHVKRFDYVDTRAFIRAIDNVLPEYQALFEKHAGDLDWRKLAATGYQESHWNPKARSPTGVRGMMMLTQPTASSVGVDNRL
;
A
#
# COMPACT_ATOMS: atom_id res chain seq x y z
N VAL A 1 -15.07 3.73 -13.67
CA VAL A 1 -14.68 3.59 -12.26
C VAL A 1 -13.71 4.69 -11.89
N GLY A 2 -14.07 5.52 -10.90
CA GLY A 2 -13.18 6.56 -10.37
C GLY A 2 -12.20 6.01 -9.34
N THR A 3 -10.97 6.50 -9.35
CA THR A 3 -9.91 6.03 -8.45
C THR A 3 -8.93 7.15 -8.09
N LEU A 4 -8.02 6.86 -7.17
CA LEU A 4 -6.84 7.68 -6.87
C LEU A 4 -5.59 6.89 -7.24
N TYR A 5 -4.52 7.57 -7.65
CA TYR A 5 -3.23 6.93 -7.80
C TYR A 5 -2.71 6.43 -6.44
N GLY A 6 -2.11 5.26 -6.44
CA GLY A 6 -1.50 4.65 -5.26
C GLY A 6 -1.21 3.17 -5.45
N SER A 7 -0.25 2.65 -4.69
CA SER A 7 0.21 1.27 -4.76
C SER A 7 -0.86 0.22 -4.45
N GLN A 8 -1.89 0.59 -3.71
CA GLN A 8 -3.02 -0.27 -3.34
C GLN A 8 -4.23 -0.11 -4.25
N THR A 9 -4.38 1.03 -4.90
CA THR A 9 -5.56 1.42 -5.65
C THR A 9 -5.37 1.21 -7.14
N TYR A 10 -4.62 2.11 -7.77
CA TYR A 10 -4.36 2.12 -9.20
C TYR A 10 -2.99 2.71 -9.50
N LEU A 11 -2.17 1.94 -10.20
CA LEU A 11 -0.87 2.34 -10.71
C LEU A 11 -0.79 2.04 -12.19
N ARG A 12 -0.31 3.02 -12.96
CA ARG A 12 -0.01 2.85 -14.37
C ARG A 12 1.49 2.97 -14.58
N SER A 13 2.10 1.96 -15.20
CA SER A 13 3.52 1.91 -15.50
C SER A 13 3.76 1.42 -16.93
N ASP A 14 5.00 1.45 -17.40
CA ASP A 14 5.39 0.90 -18.71
C ASP A 14 5.12 -0.62 -18.81
N HIS A 15 4.94 -1.30 -17.69
CA HIS A 15 4.62 -2.73 -17.62
C HIS A 15 3.12 -3.02 -17.53
N GLY A 16 2.27 -1.99 -17.61
CA GLY A 16 0.83 -2.09 -17.53
C GLY A 16 0.24 -1.47 -16.26
N GLU A 17 -1.02 -1.79 -16.02
CA GLU A 17 -1.80 -1.30 -14.90
C GLU A 17 -1.85 -2.32 -13.77
N SER A 18 -1.84 -1.83 -12.54
CA SER A 18 -1.82 -2.66 -11.34
C SER A 18 -2.51 -1.94 -10.17
N GLY A 19 -2.78 -2.66 -9.09
CA GLY A 19 -3.45 -2.20 -7.88
C GLY A 19 -4.57 -3.14 -7.49
N PHE A 20 -4.83 -3.28 -6.19
CA PHE A 20 -5.89 -4.14 -5.68
C PHE A 20 -7.25 -3.73 -6.24
N ASP A 21 -7.58 -2.43 -6.16
CA ASP A 21 -8.85 -1.90 -6.65
C ASP A 21 -8.97 -2.04 -8.18
N TYR A 22 -7.88 -1.80 -8.92
CA TYR A 22 -7.84 -2.00 -10.37
C TYR A 22 -8.11 -3.47 -10.76
N GLU A 23 -7.40 -4.42 -10.16
CA GLU A 23 -7.58 -5.84 -10.53
C GLU A 23 -8.98 -6.36 -10.18
N MET A 24 -9.55 -5.88 -9.07
CA MET A 24 -10.93 -6.21 -8.73
C MET A 24 -11.93 -5.55 -9.69
N ALA A 25 -11.71 -4.28 -10.08
CA ALA A 25 -12.55 -3.58 -11.04
C ALA A 25 -12.50 -4.24 -12.44
N ALA A 26 -11.31 -4.67 -12.87
CA ALA A 26 -11.16 -5.40 -14.14
C ALA A 26 -11.94 -6.72 -14.16
N LYS A 27 -11.89 -7.47 -13.06
CA LYS A 27 -12.68 -8.71 -12.90
C LYS A 27 -14.19 -8.44 -12.81
N PHE A 28 -14.59 -7.32 -12.22
CA PHE A 28 -16.00 -6.94 -12.13
C PHE A 28 -16.54 -6.50 -13.49
N ALA A 29 -15.79 -5.70 -14.25
CA ALA A 29 -16.15 -5.33 -15.62
C ALA A 29 -16.27 -6.57 -16.53
N GLN A 30 -15.34 -7.53 -16.39
CA GLN A 30 -15.41 -8.82 -17.10
C GLN A 30 -16.67 -9.62 -16.69
N TYR A 31 -17.04 -9.62 -15.40
CA TYR A 31 -18.25 -10.28 -14.91
C TYR A 31 -19.52 -9.67 -15.49
N LEU A 32 -19.54 -8.35 -15.72
CA LEU A 32 -20.65 -7.63 -16.34
C LEU A 32 -20.64 -7.67 -17.88
N ASP A 33 -19.58 -8.21 -18.49
CA ASP A 33 -19.34 -8.21 -19.94
C ASP A 33 -19.32 -6.79 -20.54
N VAL A 34 -18.64 -5.86 -19.84
CA VAL A 34 -18.46 -4.47 -20.26
C VAL A 34 -16.99 -4.06 -20.23
N PRO A 35 -16.56 -3.09 -21.05
CA PRO A 35 -15.20 -2.55 -20.95
C PRO A 35 -15.01 -1.79 -19.63
N LEU A 36 -13.79 -1.89 -19.06
CA LEU A 36 -13.39 -1.09 -17.91
C LEU A 36 -12.77 0.23 -18.37
N GLU A 37 -13.24 1.33 -17.79
CA GLU A 37 -12.58 2.63 -17.85
C GLU A 37 -12.20 3.06 -16.44
N MET A 38 -10.89 3.22 -16.18
CA MET A 38 -10.36 3.76 -14.93
C MET A 38 -10.09 5.25 -15.08
N VAL A 39 -10.73 6.07 -14.24
CA VAL A 39 -10.62 7.54 -14.24
C VAL A 39 -9.92 7.97 -12.96
N PRO A 40 -8.61 8.26 -13.00
CA PRO A 40 -7.89 8.74 -11.81
C PRO A 40 -8.19 10.22 -11.54
N TYR A 41 -8.41 10.56 -10.27
CA TYR A 41 -8.62 11.91 -9.77
C TYR A 41 -7.43 12.35 -8.90
N ASN A 42 -7.21 13.66 -8.79
CA ASN A 42 -6.09 14.20 -8.03
C ASN A 42 -6.31 14.14 -6.51
N ASN A 43 -7.57 14.23 -6.07
CA ASN A 43 -7.92 14.21 -4.65
C ASN A 43 -9.32 13.61 -4.41
N ARG A 44 -9.61 13.32 -3.13
CA ARG A 44 -10.88 12.70 -2.71
C ARG A 44 -12.09 13.58 -2.97
N GLN A 45 -11.93 14.90 -2.85
CA GLN A 45 -13.03 15.85 -3.05
C GLN A 45 -13.54 15.77 -4.49
N GLN A 46 -12.65 15.84 -5.48
CA GLN A 46 -13.01 15.70 -6.90
C GLN A 46 -13.63 14.33 -7.19
N LEU A 47 -13.03 13.26 -6.65
CA LEU A 47 -13.50 11.90 -6.82
C LEU A 47 -14.94 11.71 -6.30
N PHE A 48 -15.26 12.21 -5.10
CA PHE A 48 -16.59 12.10 -4.52
C PHE A 48 -17.62 13.00 -5.24
N GLU A 49 -17.18 14.16 -5.72
CA GLU A 49 -18.03 15.04 -6.51
C GLU A 49 -18.43 14.39 -7.85
N ALA A 50 -17.47 13.79 -8.55
CA ALA A 50 -17.74 13.05 -9.79
C ALA A 50 -18.73 11.89 -9.56
N LEU A 51 -18.66 11.20 -8.41
CA LEU A 51 -19.63 10.17 -8.06
C LEU A 51 -21.04 10.75 -7.79
N ARG A 52 -21.14 11.89 -7.09
CA ARG A 52 -22.43 12.57 -6.85
C ARG A 52 -23.06 13.06 -8.15
N GLN A 53 -22.26 13.49 -9.12
CA GLN A 53 -22.71 13.98 -10.42
C GLN A 53 -22.97 12.85 -11.43
N ASN A 54 -22.78 11.58 -11.04
CA ASN A 54 -22.88 10.41 -11.90
C ASN A 54 -21.94 10.48 -13.13
N GLU A 55 -20.80 11.14 -13.02
CA GLU A 55 -19.74 11.12 -14.03
C GLU A 55 -18.99 9.77 -14.02
N ILE A 56 -19.01 9.09 -12.87
CA ILE A 56 -18.48 7.75 -12.65
C ILE A 56 -19.52 6.89 -11.92
N ASP A 57 -19.49 5.57 -12.16
CA ASP A 57 -20.46 4.63 -11.59
C ASP A 57 -20.02 4.08 -10.23
N ILE A 58 -18.72 3.97 -10.00
CA ILE A 58 -18.11 3.38 -8.81
C ILE A 58 -16.88 4.18 -8.42
N VAL A 59 -16.67 4.36 -7.12
CA VAL A 59 -15.38 4.78 -6.55
C VAL A 59 -14.67 3.55 -5.99
N ALA A 60 -13.49 3.26 -6.53
CA ALA A 60 -12.58 2.21 -6.11
C ALA A 60 -11.19 2.82 -5.77
N ALA A 61 -11.01 3.26 -4.54
CA ALA A 61 -9.87 4.07 -4.10
C ALA A 61 -9.49 3.84 -2.63
N ALA A 62 -9.53 2.58 -2.17
CA ALA A 62 -9.25 2.19 -0.78
C ALA A 62 -10.05 3.04 0.22
N ILE A 63 -11.35 3.21 0.00
CA ILE A 63 -12.19 4.09 0.80
C ILE A 63 -12.66 3.37 2.06
N THR A 64 -12.30 3.90 3.23
CA THR A 64 -12.79 3.44 4.53
C THR A 64 -14.20 3.95 4.82
N THR A 65 -15.00 3.16 5.52
CA THR A 65 -16.37 3.56 5.89
C THR A 65 -16.35 4.60 7.01
N THR A 66 -17.18 5.65 6.87
CA THR A 66 -17.49 6.61 7.93
C THR A 66 -19.00 6.86 7.97
N ASN A 67 -19.51 7.44 9.06
CA ASN A 67 -20.93 7.77 9.15
C ASN A 67 -21.34 8.76 8.05
N ASN A 68 -20.51 9.77 7.82
CA ASN A 68 -20.74 10.77 6.78
C ASN A 68 -20.84 10.13 5.38
N ARG A 69 -20.01 9.15 5.07
CA ARG A 69 -20.02 8.45 3.77
C ARG A 69 -21.24 7.53 3.64
N ARG A 70 -21.71 6.92 4.74
CA ARG A 70 -22.94 6.10 4.76
C ARG A 70 -24.20 6.91 4.45
N GLU A 71 -24.20 8.19 4.81
CA GLU A 71 -25.33 9.10 4.55
C GLU A 71 -25.32 9.61 3.10
N GLN A 72 -24.15 9.68 2.47
CA GLN A 72 -24.00 10.28 1.15
C GLN A 72 -23.97 9.27 -0.01
N PHE A 73 -23.55 8.03 0.24
CA PHE A 73 -23.30 7.04 -0.81
C PHE A 73 -23.84 5.66 -0.44
N LEU A 74 -24.11 4.84 -1.44
CA LEU A 74 -24.30 3.42 -1.23
C LEU A 74 -22.92 2.75 -1.05
N LEU A 75 -22.82 1.90 -0.04
CA LEU A 75 -21.59 1.16 0.25
C LEU A 75 -21.64 -0.22 -0.39
N GLY A 76 -20.61 -0.55 -1.13
CA GLY A 76 -20.36 -1.90 -1.63
C GLY A 76 -19.97 -2.88 -0.50
N PRO A 77 -19.68 -4.14 -0.85
CA PRO A 77 -19.22 -5.13 0.12
C PRO A 77 -17.86 -4.77 0.71
N THR A 78 -17.59 -5.27 1.92
CA THR A 78 -16.29 -5.08 2.57
C THR A 78 -15.18 -5.80 1.80
N LEU A 79 -14.20 -5.06 1.35
CA LEU A 79 -13.01 -5.58 0.68
C LEU A 79 -12.04 -6.19 1.69
N TYR A 80 -11.69 -5.43 2.69
CA TYR A 80 -10.86 -5.80 3.84
C TYR A 80 -11.09 -4.82 5.00
N GLU A 81 -10.47 -5.09 6.15
CA GLU A 81 -10.55 -4.23 7.33
C GLU A 81 -9.17 -3.68 7.67
N VAL A 82 -9.14 -2.43 8.15
CA VAL A 82 -7.94 -1.73 8.60
C VAL A 82 -8.18 -1.08 9.95
N ASN A 83 -7.10 -0.84 10.71
CA ASN A 83 -7.10 0.09 11.81
C ASN A 83 -6.52 1.42 11.33
N GLN A 84 -6.99 2.52 11.88
CA GLN A 84 -6.29 3.79 11.74
C GLN A 84 -5.14 3.85 12.75
N VAL A 85 -4.04 4.49 12.38
CA VAL A 85 -2.85 4.64 13.20
C VAL A 85 -2.31 6.07 13.13
N LEU A 86 -1.91 6.60 14.28
CA LEU A 86 -1.12 7.82 14.33
C LEU A 86 0.33 7.45 13.97
N VAL A 87 0.85 8.07 12.92
CA VAL A 87 2.20 7.81 12.39
C VAL A 87 3.15 8.89 12.87
N TYR A 88 4.35 8.50 13.27
CA TYR A 88 5.42 9.39 13.71
C TYR A 88 6.80 8.87 13.27
N LYS A 89 7.83 9.73 13.34
CA LYS A 89 9.22 9.39 13.01
C LYS A 89 9.91 8.68 14.17
N SER A 90 10.64 7.60 13.92
CA SER A 90 11.49 6.93 14.90
C SER A 90 12.59 7.88 15.40
N GLY A 91 12.90 7.80 16.67
CA GLY A 91 13.81 8.74 17.35
C GLY A 91 13.04 9.84 18.11
N ASN A 92 11.81 10.16 17.71
CA ASN A 92 10.93 11.02 18.47
C ASN A 92 10.24 10.23 19.61
N LEU A 93 9.73 10.95 20.62
CA LEU A 93 8.95 10.33 21.69
C LEU A 93 7.70 9.66 21.11
N LYS A 94 7.50 8.38 21.47
CA LYS A 94 6.30 7.64 21.04
C LYS A 94 5.03 8.32 21.59
N PRO A 95 4.12 8.80 20.74
CA PRO A 95 2.85 9.35 21.18
C PRO A 95 1.97 8.26 21.79
N ARG A 96 1.45 8.51 22.98
CA ARG A 96 0.59 7.59 23.74
C ARG A 96 -0.74 8.21 24.16
N ASP A 97 -0.86 9.52 24.05
CA ASP A 97 -1.99 10.32 24.51
C ASP A 97 -2.12 11.56 23.64
N PHE A 98 -3.31 11.79 23.10
CA PHE A 98 -3.59 12.93 22.23
C PHE A 98 -3.43 14.28 22.95
N ASN A 99 -3.69 14.34 24.24
CA ASN A 99 -3.52 15.56 25.04
C ASN A 99 -2.05 15.96 25.27
N LYS A 100 -1.12 15.05 24.96
CA LYS A 100 0.33 15.23 25.15
C LYS A 100 1.11 15.32 23.86
N LEU A 101 0.43 15.47 22.72
CA LEU A 101 1.11 15.67 21.45
C LEU A 101 1.83 17.01 21.43
N GLN A 102 3.04 17.03 20.89
CA GLN A 102 3.91 18.21 20.83
C GLN A 102 3.74 19.02 19.55
N GLY A 103 2.65 18.88 18.83
CA GLY A 103 2.39 19.62 17.59
C GLY A 103 1.15 19.12 16.89
N ASP A 104 0.86 19.76 15.77
CA ASP A 104 -0.32 19.48 14.98
C ASP A 104 -0.20 18.17 14.19
N ILE A 105 -1.34 17.57 13.94
CA ILE A 105 -1.47 16.41 13.06
C ILE A 105 -1.84 16.92 11.68
N SER A 106 -1.11 16.49 10.64
CA SER A 106 -1.49 16.77 9.25
C SER A 106 -2.20 15.55 8.67
N VAL A 107 -3.38 15.75 8.10
CA VAL A 107 -4.20 14.67 7.51
C VAL A 107 -4.74 15.09 6.15
N ILE A 108 -5.00 14.11 5.30
CA ILE A 108 -5.59 14.36 3.99
C ILE A 108 -7.04 14.79 4.17
N SER A 109 -7.43 15.83 3.45
CA SER A 109 -8.83 16.28 3.39
C SER A 109 -9.74 15.16 2.90
N GLU A 110 -10.97 15.14 3.40
CA GLU A 110 -11.97 14.11 3.08
C GLU A 110 -11.52 12.67 3.43
N SER A 111 -10.45 12.50 4.24
CA SER A 111 -10.06 11.19 4.75
C SER A 111 -10.87 10.80 5.99
N ALA A 112 -10.94 9.50 6.29
CA ALA A 112 -11.57 9.03 7.53
C ALA A 112 -10.86 9.53 8.80
N ALA A 113 -9.59 9.96 8.69
CA ALA A 113 -8.84 10.56 9.78
C ALA A 113 -9.50 11.87 10.27
N VAL A 114 -10.10 12.66 9.36
CA VAL A 114 -10.82 13.89 9.73
C VAL A 114 -12.03 13.58 10.61
N ASP A 115 -12.83 12.56 10.26
CA ASP A 115 -13.97 12.14 11.07
C ASP A 115 -13.52 11.61 12.43
N THR A 116 -12.44 10.84 12.46
CA THR A 116 -11.86 10.30 13.70
C THR A 116 -11.36 11.42 14.61
N LEU A 117 -10.61 12.39 14.08
CA LEU A 117 -10.12 13.55 14.84
C LEU A 117 -11.26 14.44 15.35
N SER A 118 -12.31 14.60 14.53
CA SER A 118 -13.49 15.37 14.94
C SER A 118 -14.23 14.72 16.11
N LYS A 119 -14.34 13.41 16.15
CA LYS A 119 -14.87 12.66 17.31
C LYS A 119 -13.97 12.79 18.52
N LEU A 120 -12.66 12.62 18.36
CA LEU A 120 -11.68 12.72 19.44
C LEU A 120 -11.61 14.10 20.07
N LYS A 121 -11.84 15.16 19.30
CA LYS A 121 -11.85 16.55 19.79
C LYS A 121 -12.88 16.77 20.88
N GLN A 122 -13.97 16.00 20.91
CA GLN A 122 -14.99 16.10 21.96
C GLN A 122 -14.44 15.77 23.35
N SER A 123 -13.51 14.81 23.43
CA SER A 123 -12.84 14.40 24.66
C SER A 123 -11.43 14.99 24.82
N ASN A 124 -10.88 15.60 23.77
CA ASN A 124 -9.55 16.23 23.75
C ASN A 124 -9.66 17.65 23.17
N PRO A 125 -10.16 18.65 23.89
CA PRO A 125 -10.46 19.98 23.34
C PRO A 125 -9.25 20.73 22.75
N ASN A 126 -8.05 20.42 23.22
CA ASN A 126 -6.79 21.02 22.74
C ASN A 126 -6.23 20.35 21.47
N LEU A 127 -6.87 19.28 20.98
CA LEU A 127 -6.43 18.58 19.77
C LEU A 127 -6.62 19.49 18.55
N THR A 128 -5.56 19.71 17.80
CA THR A 128 -5.53 20.48 16.56
C THR A 128 -4.96 19.66 15.43
N TRP A 129 -5.42 19.92 14.22
CA TRP A 129 -4.91 19.30 13.02
C TRP A 129 -5.07 20.22 11.81
N GLN A 130 -4.27 19.96 10.79
CA GLN A 130 -4.33 20.60 9.49
C GLN A 130 -4.81 19.61 8.44
N GLN A 131 -5.63 20.08 7.51
CA GLN A 131 -6.07 19.29 6.36
C GLN A 131 -5.32 19.72 5.11
N VAL A 132 -4.81 18.74 4.37
CA VAL A 132 -4.08 18.93 3.12
C VAL A 132 -4.90 18.30 2.00
N SER A 133 -5.20 19.06 0.94
CA SER A 133 -6.09 18.62 -0.14
C SER A 133 -5.35 17.94 -1.29
N ASP A 134 -4.17 18.44 -1.63
CA ASP A 134 -3.42 18.05 -2.84
C ASP A 134 -2.25 17.11 -2.52
N SER A 135 -2.35 16.34 -1.45
CA SER A 135 -1.34 15.37 -1.04
C SER A 135 -1.97 13.98 -0.89
N ASP A 136 -1.16 12.94 -1.01
CA ASP A 136 -1.52 11.58 -0.71
C ASP A 136 -0.85 11.06 0.59
N ASN A 137 -1.13 9.80 0.96
CA ASN A 137 -0.52 9.20 2.14
C ASN A 137 1.00 9.06 2.00
N GLU A 138 1.51 8.81 0.80
CA GLU A 138 2.94 8.57 0.55
C GLU A 138 3.72 9.87 0.73
N GLU A 139 3.16 11.00 0.31
CA GLU A 139 3.74 12.32 0.53
C GLU A 139 3.73 12.71 2.01
N LEU A 140 2.61 12.54 2.72
CA LEU A 140 2.56 12.81 4.17
C LEU A 140 3.53 11.91 4.94
N PHE A 141 3.70 10.65 4.55
CA PHE A 141 4.68 9.76 5.15
C PHE A 141 6.11 10.23 4.89
N SER A 142 6.41 10.72 3.69
CA SER A 142 7.71 11.30 3.36
C SER A 142 8.00 12.55 4.20
N MET A 143 7.01 13.42 4.40
CA MET A 143 7.12 14.60 5.26
C MET A 143 7.34 14.22 6.73
N VAL A 144 6.67 13.16 7.25
CA VAL A 144 6.93 12.65 8.61
C VAL A 144 8.35 12.07 8.71
N ALA A 145 8.79 11.30 7.71
CA ALA A 145 10.13 10.72 7.68
C ALA A 145 11.23 11.79 7.58
N ALA A 146 11.03 12.84 6.82
CA ALA A 146 11.89 14.02 6.76
C ALA A 146 11.90 14.80 8.09
N GLY A 147 10.76 14.88 8.76
CA GLY A 147 10.56 15.65 9.99
C GLY A 147 9.92 17.02 9.74
N ASP A 148 9.39 17.23 8.53
CA ASP A 148 8.68 18.47 8.15
C ASP A 148 7.32 18.58 8.85
N ILE A 149 6.68 17.43 9.12
CA ILE A 149 5.52 17.31 9.99
C ILE A 149 5.80 16.27 11.07
N LEU A 150 5.17 16.43 12.24
CA LEU A 150 5.40 15.54 13.37
C LEU A 150 4.53 14.29 13.33
N TYR A 151 3.28 14.43 12.89
CA TYR A 151 2.30 13.35 12.91
C TYR A 151 1.39 13.38 11.69
N THR A 152 0.98 12.19 11.24
CA THR A 152 -0.17 12.00 10.36
C THR A 152 -1.02 10.84 10.85
N ILE A 153 -2.25 10.70 10.36
CA ILE A 153 -3.10 9.53 10.60
C ILE A 153 -3.38 8.87 9.26
N ALA A 154 -3.14 7.58 9.20
CA ALA A 154 -3.38 6.78 8.01
C ALA A 154 -3.86 5.37 8.38
N ASP A 155 -4.29 4.62 7.39
CA ASP A 155 -4.65 3.23 7.56
C ASP A 155 -3.41 2.35 7.81
N SER A 156 -3.54 1.36 8.67
CA SER A 156 -2.44 0.47 9.07
C SER A 156 -1.77 -0.23 7.88
N ASN A 157 -2.54 -0.61 6.85
CA ASN A 157 -1.98 -1.23 5.65
C ASN A 157 -1.12 -0.25 4.84
N SER A 158 -1.56 1.01 4.72
CA SER A 158 -0.77 2.07 4.06
C SER A 158 0.57 2.30 4.77
N LEU A 159 0.55 2.39 6.11
CA LEU A 159 1.78 2.51 6.88
C LEU A 159 2.71 1.32 6.64
N LEU A 160 2.20 0.10 6.74
CA LEU A 160 3.00 -1.11 6.59
C LEU A 160 3.67 -1.21 5.22
N ILE A 161 2.96 -0.85 4.14
CA ILE A 161 3.52 -0.84 2.79
C ILE A 161 4.65 0.20 2.69
N ASN A 162 4.40 1.41 3.21
CA ASN A 162 5.35 2.51 3.10
C ASN A 162 6.57 2.37 4.02
N GLN A 163 6.48 1.62 5.11
CA GLN A 163 7.63 1.31 5.96
C GLN A 163 8.77 0.58 5.24
N ARG A 164 8.52 0.01 4.06
CA ARG A 164 9.56 -0.59 3.21
C ARG A 164 10.47 0.45 2.60
N TYR A 165 9.93 1.60 2.25
CA TYR A 165 10.62 2.70 1.61
C TYR A 165 11.06 3.76 2.63
N LEU A 166 10.28 3.90 3.70
CA LEU A 166 10.45 4.87 4.77
C LEU A 166 10.56 4.14 6.12
N PRO A 167 11.68 3.47 6.37
CA PRO A 167 11.86 2.64 7.57
C PRO A 167 11.93 3.42 8.88
N GLU A 168 11.94 4.75 8.85
CA GLU A 168 11.83 5.62 10.00
C GLU A 168 10.42 5.73 10.56
N LEU A 169 9.40 5.43 9.77
CA LEU A 169 8.00 5.55 10.19
C LEU A 169 7.65 4.54 11.28
N ARG A 170 6.83 4.96 12.23
CA ARG A 170 6.34 4.13 13.34
C ARG A 170 4.86 4.38 13.60
N ALA A 171 4.17 3.31 14.01
CA ALA A 171 2.85 3.42 14.61
C ALA A 171 2.97 3.89 16.07
N GLY A 172 2.35 5.01 16.38
CA GLY A 172 2.20 5.56 17.72
C GLY A 172 0.94 5.01 18.39
N ILE A 173 -0.14 5.79 18.33
CA ILE A 173 -1.46 5.39 18.81
C ILE A 173 -2.14 4.58 17.70
N VAL A 174 -2.63 3.40 18.04
CA VAL A 174 -3.46 2.56 17.15
C VAL A 174 -4.90 2.73 17.62
N PHE A 175 -5.80 3.03 16.71
CA PHE A 175 -7.23 3.10 17.00
C PHE A 175 -7.78 1.67 17.01
N ASP A 176 -8.44 1.29 18.09
CA ASP A 176 -8.93 -0.08 18.32
C ASP A 176 -10.09 -0.45 17.40
N GLU A 177 -10.87 0.53 16.94
CA GLU A 177 -12.00 0.33 16.05
C GLU A 177 -11.49 -0.01 14.64
N LYS A 178 -11.80 -1.20 14.18
CA LYS A 178 -11.56 -1.60 12.79
C LYS A 178 -12.53 -0.89 11.86
N THR A 179 -12.00 -0.37 10.78
CA THR A 179 -12.77 0.30 9.73
C THR A 179 -12.79 -0.58 8.48
N GLN A 180 -13.95 -0.72 7.88
CA GLN A 180 -14.12 -1.47 6.64
C GLN A 180 -13.69 -0.62 5.45
N VAL A 181 -12.95 -1.21 4.53
CA VAL A 181 -12.66 -0.64 3.21
C VAL A 181 -13.68 -1.17 2.22
N VAL A 182 -14.30 -0.28 1.46
CA VAL A 182 -15.41 -0.57 0.55
C VAL A 182 -15.29 0.25 -0.74
N TRP A 183 -16.01 -0.16 -1.77
CA TRP A 183 -16.30 0.71 -2.90
C TRP A 183 -17.55 1.54 -2.62
N LEU A 184 -17.63 2.73 -3.25
CA LEU A 184 -18.80 3.59 -3.14
C LEU A 184 -19.53 3.63 -4.48
N LEU A 185 -20.88 3.70 -4.40
CA LEU A 185 -21.76 3.86 -5.54
C LEU A 185 -22.62 5.11 -5.32
N PRO A 186 -23.16 5.72 -6.39
CA PRO A 186 -24.11 6.82 -6.27
C PRO A 186 -25.30 6.42 -5.38
N PRO A 187 -25.86 7.36 -4.60
CA PRO A 187 -26.95 7.05 -3.66
C PRO A 187 -28.29 6.73 -4.35
N LEU A 188 -28.45 7.10 -5.62
CA LEU A 188 -29.66 6.90 -6.39
C LEU A 188 -29.41 6.07 -7.64
N ASN A 189 -30.39 5.26 -8.04
CA ASN A 189 -30.39 4.46 -9.28
C ASN A 189 -29.27 3.40 -9.37
N SER A 190 -28.66 3.01 -8.26
CA SER A 190 -27.52 2.07 -8.23
C SER A 190 -27.88 0.67 -7.70
N ASP A 191 -29.16 0.37 -7.46
CA ASP A 191 -29.60 -0.90 -6.86
C ASP A 191 -29.18 -2.12 -7.69
N TYR A 192 -29.31 -2.03 -9.01
CA TYR A 192 -28.88 -3.10 -9.91
C TYR A 192 -27.38 -3.31 -9.88
N LEU A 193 -26.60 -2.21 -9.92
CA LEU A 193 -25.15 -2.27 -9.87
C LEU A 193 -24.67 -2.81 -8.52
N LEU A 194 -25.28 -2.38 -7.41
CA LEU A 194 -24.98 -2.91 -6.08
C LEU A 194 -25.30 -4.40 -5.97
N SER A 195 -26.47 -4.84 -6.48
CA SER A 195 -26.84 -6.25 -6.48
C SER A 195 -25.86 -7.12 -7.28
N SER A 196 -25.43 -6.62 -8.44
CA SER A 196 -24.43 -7.28 -9.29
C SER A 196 -23.07 -7.32 -8.59
N LEU A 197 -22.65 -6.24 -7.93
CA LEU A 197 -21.40 -6.16 -7.17
C LEU A 197 -21.42 -7.13 -5.98
N LEU A 198 -22.51 -7.25 -5.24
CA LEU A 198 -22.66 -8.20 -4.14
C LEU A 198 -22.59 -9.65 -4.63
N SER A 199 -23.24 -9.96 -5.75
CA SER A 199 -23.19 -11.28 -6.38
C SER A 199 -21.78 -11.65 -6.85
N PHE A 200 -21.12 -10.73 -7.55
CA PHE A 200 -19.73 -10.86 -7.97
C PHE A 200 -18.81 -11.09 -6.76
N TRP A 201 -18.97 -10.29 -5.71
CA TRP A 201 -18.18 -10.39 -4.48
C TRP A 201 -18.30 -11.77 -3.83
N HIS A 202 -19.51 -12.28 -3.74
CA HIS A 202 -19.75 -13.62 -3.21
C HIS A 202 -18.99 -14.71 -4.01
N ILE A 203 -18.98 -14.59 -5.33
CA ILE A 203 -18.24 -15.49 -6.22
C ILE A 203 -16.73 -15.36 -5.95
N GLN A 204 -16.17 -14.14 -5.92
CA GLN A 204 -14.73 -13.92 -5.71
C GLN A 204 -14.25 -14.38 -4.33
N LYS A 205 -15.10 -14.29 -3.32
CA LYS A 205 -14.81 -14.82 -1.98
C LYS A 205 -14.80 -16.35 -1.97
N ARG A 206 -15.75 -16.99 -2.66
CA ARG A 206 -15.85 -18.47 -2.71
C ARG A 206 -14.75 -19.14 -3.52
N ASN A 207 -14.30 -18.51 -4.60
CA ASN A 207 -13.27 -19.08 -5.48
C ASN A 207 -11.83 -18.74 -5.03
N GLY A 208 -11.66 -18.02 -3.90
CA GLY A 208 -10.36 -17.67 -3.34
C GLY A 208 -9.66 -16.49 -4.03
N THR A 209 -10.27 -15.84 -5.02
CA THR A 209 -9.66 -14.68 -5.72
C THR A 209 -9.39 -13.54 -4.77
N LEU A 210 -10.33 -13.25 -3.87
CA LEU A 210 -10.17 -12.18 -2.89
C LEU A 210 -8.99 -12.45 -1.94
N GLU A 211 -8.85 -13.68 -1.47
CA GLU A 211 -7.75 -14.09 -0.60
C GLU A 211 -6.42 -14.00 -1.33
N HIS A 212 -6.38 -14.43 -2.59
CA HIS A 212 -5.19 -14.34 -3.43
C HIS A 212 -4.75 -12.87 -3.65
N LEU A 213 -5.68 -11.97 -3.96
CA LEU A 213 -5.37 -10.55 -4.12
C LEU A 213 -4.96 -9.90 -2.80
N ASN A 214 -5.61 -10.25 -1.69
CA ASN A 214 -5.20 -9.79 -0.37
C ASN A 214 -3.77 -10.25 -0.03
N GLU A 215 -3.41 -11.51 -0.30
CA GLU A 215 -2.05 -11.99 -0.10
C GLU A 215 -1.06 -11.30 -1.06
N LYS A 216 -1.43 -11.11 -2.32
CA LYS A 216 -0.59 -10.40 -3.31
C LYS A 216 -0.25 -8.97 -2.89
N TYR A 217 -1.23 -8.20 -2.43
CA TYR A 217 -1.04 -6.77 -2.11
C TYR A 217 -0.68 -6.50 -0.65
N PHE A 218 -1.12 -7.35 0.30
CA PHE A 218 -0.99 -7.10 1.73
C PHE A 218 -0.33 -8.24 2.52
N GLY A 219 -0.31 -9.48 2.02
CA GLY A 219 0.13 -10.65 2.79
C GLY A 219 1.61 -10.62 3.14
N HIS A 220 2.44 -10.21 2.21
CA HIS A 220 3.89 -10.10 2.41
C HIS A 220 4.29 -8.93 3.34
N VAL A 221 3.40 -7.98 3.58
CA VAL A 221 3.62 -6.84 4.48
C VAL A 221 3.61 -7.28 5.95
N LYS A 222 2.83 -8.29 6.30
CA LYS A 222 2.75 -8.84 7.66
C LYS A 222 4.01 -9.58 8.11
N ARG A 223 4.83 -10.05 7.15
CA ARG A 223 6.08 -10.78 7.38
C ARG A 223 7.32 -9.88 7.31
N PHE A 224 7.11 -8.58 7.25
CA PHE A 224 8.17 -7.61 7.04
C PHE A 224 8.99 -7.39 8.30
N ASP A 225 10.29 -7.68 8.24
CA ASP A 225 11.24 -7.33 9.30
C ASP A 225 11.88 -5.98 9.00
N TYR A 226 11.58 -5.01 9.87
CA TYR A 226 12.13 -3.67 9.81
C TYR A 226 13.67 -3.63 9.84
N VAL A 227 14.27 -4.55 10.56
CA VAL A 227 15.74 -4.63 10.67
C VAL A 227 16.34 -5.00 9.32
N ASP A 228 15.72 -5.96 8.64
CA ASP A 228 16.16 -6.41 7.31
C ASP A 228 16.01 -5.33 6.25
N THR A 229 14.96 -4.52 6.30
CA THR A 229 14.80 -3.41 5.35
C THR A 229 15.86 -2.33 5.51
N ARG A 230 16.15 -1.93 6.73
CA ARG A 230 17.22 -0.95 6.96
C ARG A 230 18.58 -1.51 6.51
N ALA A 231 18.81 -2.80 6.69
CA ALA A 231 20.00 -3.48 6.20
C ALA A 231 20.04 -3.47 4.67
N PHE A 232 18.91 -3.75 4.02
CA PHE A 232 18.78 -3.70 2.56
C PHE A 232 19.01 -2.30 1.98
N ILE A 233 18.35 -1.26 2.53
CA ILE A 233 18.54 0.12 2.07
C ILE A 233 20.02 0.54 2.22
N ARG A 234 20.65 0.26 3.36
CA ARG A 234 22.08 0.53 3.52
C ARG A 234 22.95 -0.26 2.54
N ALA A 235 22.55 -1.47 2.19
CA ALA A 235 23.27 -2.29 1.22
C ALA A 235 23.11 -1.75 -0.22
N ILE A 236 21.96 -1.16 -0.56
CA ILE A 236 21.76 -0.45 -1.84
C ILE A 236 22.77 0.70 -1.96
N ASP A 237 22.96 1.49 -0.90
CA ASP A 237 23.84 2.65 -0.93
C ASP A 237 25.33 2.27 -0.88
N ASN A 238 25.68 1.21 -0.13
CA ASN A 238 27.08 0.92 0.21
C ASN A 238 27.66 -0.33 -0.46
N VAL A 239 26.84 -1.28 -0.91
CA VAL A 239 27.29 -2.58 -1.46
C VAL A 239 26.88 -2.74 -2.93
N LEU A 240 25.63 -2.42 -3.29
CA LEU A 240 25.13 -2.59 -4.65
C LEU A 240 25.98 -1.87 -5.71
N PRO A 241 26.52 -0.66 -5.49
CA PRO A 241 27.36 0.01 -6.48
C PRO A 241 28.56 -0.81 -6.96
N GLU A 242 29.13 -1.67 -6.12
CA GLU A 242 30.22 -2.56 -6.48
C GLU A 242 29.83 -3.63 -7.51
N TYR A 243 28.55 -4.02 -7.53
CA TYR A 243 28.03 -5.12 -8.36
C TYR A 243 27.04 -4.68 -9.43
N GLN A 244 26.59 -3.43 -9.42
CA GLN A 244 25.56 -2.93 -10.34
C GLN A 244 25.91 -3.19 -11.80
N ALA A 245 27.11 -2.82 -12.24
CA ALA A 245 27.56 -3.03 -13.61
C ALA A 245 27.60 -4.52 -13.98
N LEU A 246 27.82 -5.42 -13.02
CA LEU A 246 27.76 -6.86 -13.24
C LEU A 246 26.31 -7.32 -13.48
N PHE A 247 25.37 -6.86 -12.68
CA PHE A 247 23.95 -7.17 -12.85
C PHE A 247 23.41 -6.63 -14.18
N GLU A 248 23.72 -5.39 -14.53
CA GLU A 248 23.33 -4.77 -15.80
C GLU A 248 23.88 -5.56 -17.00
N LYS A 249 25.15 -5.97 -16.96
CA LYS A 249 25.80 -6.73 -18.03
C LYS A 249 25.16 -8.11 -18.24
N HIS A 250 24.72 -8.77 -17.18
CA HIS A 250 24.29 -10.17 -17.20
C HIS A 250 22.78 -10.37 -17.08
N ALA A 251 21.98 -9.29 -17.02
CA ALA A 251 20.52 -9.37 -16.93
C ALA A 251 19.86 -9.86 -18.25
N GLY A 252 20.53 -9.68 -19.39
CA GLY A 252 19.92 -9.99 -20.69
C GLY A 252 18.64 -9.16 -20.88
N ASP A 253 17.53 -9.84 -21.19
CA ASP A 253 16.21 -9.21 -21.37
C ASP A 253 15.48 -8.95 -20.04
N LEU A 254 16.06 -9.36 -18.90
CA LEU A 254 15.48 -9.10 -17.58
C LEU A 254 15.88 -7.69 -17.09
N ASP A 255 14.97 -7.07 -16.33
CA ASP A 255 15.36 -5.89 -15.56
C ASP A 255 16.48 -6.28 -14.56
N TRP A 256 17.64 -5.66 -14.71
CA TRP A 256 18.82 -5.96 -13.89
C TRP A 256 18.54 -5.83 -12.37
N ARG A 257 17.58 -4.95 -11.99
CA ARG A 257 17.16 -4.77 -10.59
C ARG A 257 16.52 -6.03 -10.02
N LYS A 258 15.80 -6.81 -10.85
CA LYS A 258 15.24 -8.11 -10.42
C LYS A 258 16.36 -9.12 -10.16
N LEU A 259 17.36 -9.16 -11.02
CA LEU A 259 18.53 -10.02 -10.82
C LEU A 259 19.30 -9.62 -9.56
N ALA A 260 19.50 -8.32 -9.34
CA ALA A 260 20.14 -7.79 -8.14
C ALA A 260 19.34 -8.13 -6.88
N ALA A 261 18.00 -7.96 -6.90
CA ALA A 261 17.13 -8.30 -5.78
C ALA A 261 17.21 -9.81 -5.44
N THR A 262 17.26 -10.68 -6.45
CA THR A 262 17.48 -12.13 -6.24
C THR A 262 18.83 -12.37 -5.54
N GLY A 263 19.91 -11.78 -6.02
CA GLY A 263 21.23 -11.91 -5.40
C GLY A 263 21.27 -11.40 -3.96
N TYR A 264 20.53 -10.34 -3.63
CA TYR A 264 20.40 -9.87 -2.24
C TYR A 264 19.65 -10.88 -1.38
N GLN A 265 18.54 -11.40 -1.85
CA GLN A 265 17.72 -12.39 -1.12
C GLN A 265 18.51 -13.68 -0.86
N GLU A 266 19.40 -14.07 -1.78
CA GLU A 266 20.20 -15.28 -1.67
C GLU A 266 21.39 -15.13 -0.71
N SER A 267 22.10 -14.00 -0.75
CA SER A 267 23.38 -13.85 -0.04
C SER A 267 23.66 -12.46 0.51
N HIS A 268 22.74 -11.51 0.43
CA HIS A 268 23.00 -10.09 0.69
C HIS A 268 24.17 -9.53 -0.15
N TRP A 269 24.25 -9.98 -1.41
CA TRP A 269 25.33 -9.68 -2.38
C TRP A 269 26.72 -10.12 -1.92
N ASN A 270 26.82 -11.17 -1.13
CA ASN A 270 28.12 -11.72 -0.71
C ASN A 270 28.62 -12.79 -1.72
N PRO A 271 29.65 -12.51 -2.56
CA PRO A 271 30.13 -13.47 -3.53
C PRO A 271 30.78 -14.70 -2.91
N LYS A 272 31.16 -14.62 -1.63
CA LYS A 272 31.80 -15.70 -0.88
C LYS A 272 30.83 -16.43 0.05
N ALA A 273 29.53 -16.22 -0.10
CA ALA A 273 28.50 -16.87 0.73
C ALA A 273 28.58 -18.39 0.64
N ARG A 274 28.39 -19.04 1.79
CA ARG A 274 28.36 -20.50 1.93
C ARG A 274 27.29 -20.89 2.94
N SER A 275 26.42 -21.83 2.56
CA SER A 275 25.44 -22.38 3.51
C SER A 275 25.89 -23.74 4.06
N PRO A 276 25.35 -24.17 5.20
CA PRO A 276 25.53 -25.52 5.73
C PRO A 276 25.04 -26.63 4.77
N THR A 277 24.09 -26.32 3.89
CA THR A 277 23.51 -27.23 2.89
C THR A 277 24.33 -27.33 1.61
N GLY A 278 25.44 -26.60 1.52
CA GLY A 278 26.40 -26.72 0.42
C GLY A 278 26.14 -25.78 -0.79
N VAL A 279 25.16 -24.86 -0.71
CA VAL A 279 25.02 -23.79 -1.72
C VAL A 279 26.06 -22.70 -1.52
N ARG A 280 26.52 -22.06 -2.61
CA ARG A 280 27.64 -21.12 -2.57
C ARG A 280 27.47 -19.96 -3.56
N GLY A 281 28.20 -18.88 -3.27
CA GLY A 281 28.36 -17.71 -4.12
C GLY A 281 27.20 -16.73 -3.95
N MET A 282 27.26 -15.62 -4.70
CA MET A 282 26.28 -14.53 -4.61
C MET A 282 24.85 -15.02 -4.87
N MET A 283 24.66 -15.97 -5.79
CA MET A 283 23.37 -16.54 -6.17
C MET A 283 23.04 -17.86 -5.46
N MET A 284 23.84 -18.27 -4.48
CA MET A 284 23.65 -19.47 -3.65
C MET A 284 23.32 -20.73 -4.47
N LEU A 285 24.11 -21.00 -5.50
CA LEU A 285 23.88 -22.13 -6.40
C LEU A 285 24.25 -23.47 -5.76
N THR A 286 23.46 -24.50 -6.02
CA THR A 286 23.85 -25.90 -5.76
C THR A 286 24.89 -26.37 -6.77
N GLN A 287 25.66 -27.43 -6.46
CA GLN A 287 26.62 -27.97 -7.43
C GLN A 287 25.93 -28.48 -8.73
N PRO A 288 24.81 -29.22 -8.63
CA PRO A 288 24.10 -29.66 -9.86
C PRO A 288 23.62 -28.49 -10.72
N THR A 289 23.06 -27.44 -10.11
CA THR A 289 22.60 -26.24 -10.83
C THR A 289 23.77 -25.52 -11.51
N ALA A 290 24.88 -25.31 -10.79
CA ALA A 290 26.06 -24.69 -11.37
C ALA A 290 26.61 -25.48 -12.56
N SER A 291 26.75 -26.80 -12.42
CA SER A 291 27.24 -27.69 -13.48
C SER A 291 26.30 -27.69 -14.70
N SER A 292 24.97 -27.62 -14.51
CA SER A 292 24.01 -27.60 -15.62
C SER A 292 24.09 -26.32 -16.47
N VAL A 293 24.64 -25.23 -15.93
CA VAL A 293 24.88 -23.95 -16.64
C VAL A 293 26.37 -23.72 -16.94
N GLY A 294 27.23 -24.75 -16.79
CA GLY A 294 28.64 -24.70 -17.13
C GLY A 294 29.51 -23.91 -16.14
N VAL A 295 29.07 -23.77 -14.89
CA VAL A 295 29.82 -23.07 -13.83
C VAL A 295 30.51 -24.09 -12.94
N ASP A 296 31.83 -24.16 -13.02
CA ASP A 296 32.65 -25.07 -12.20
C ASP A 296 32.93 -24.49 -10.81
N ASN A 297 33.24 -23.21 -10.74
CA ASN A 297 33.49 -22.49 -9.48
C ASN A 297 32.30 -21.56 -9.15
N ARG A 298 31.70 -21.75 -7.99
CA ARG A 298 30.51 -21.01 -7.52
C ARG A 298 30.87 -19.83 -6.58
N LEU A 299 32.16 -19.52 -6.38
CA LEU A 299 32.65 -18.43 -5.52
C LEU A 299 33.37 -17.39 -6.36
#